data_5673eeb4ec8a2872f13b8259b1c79625
#
_entry.id   5673eeb4ec8a2872f13b8259b1c79625
#
_cell.length_a   1.000
_cell.length_b   1.000
_cell.length_c   1.000
_cell.angle_alpha   90.00
_cell.angle_beta   90.00
_cell.angle_gamma   90.00
#
_symmetry.space_group_name_H-M   'P 1'
#
loop_
_entity.id
_entity.type
_entity.pdbx_description
1 polymer ?
#
loop_
_entity_poly.entity_id
_entity_poly.type
_entity_poly.pdbx_seq_one_letter_code
_entity_poly.pdbx_strand_id
1 'polypeptide(L)'
;MAFLVRGSINSVRSWSRSYASMSKKGLVLGVYSSEGKDEVKFTPYAQKYNESTAGKLLEQINICGPVKAGQTRIFWELGKFPAVAVAGLGDASKWDELDEIDGAKENVRIAAAAGVRALSANKIADIAVEDMEHPQQAAEGATLANYKFQAFKSKEKQTPLPAVSFAEDASGKADWDRGVIIAEAQNFARVLMETPANHMTPTIFADTVKQRLGAANVEVVVHDEAWAKEKKMGSFLSVTNGSNEPARFLELTYRGSQDEQCVALVGKGITFDSGGISLKPSANMDQMRADMGGAANVVSTILALAQLKAPVHVKGFVPLCENMPSGTATKPGDVVYAMNGKSICVDNTDAEGRLILADALCYASTFNPKFILDIATLTGAIKVALGDCVSGVFSSNNKLWETIHEAGSQTGDRVWRMPLFKHYSDQMCDHNGYDLNNLGKGKGGGSCTAAAFLREFVPKGTPWLHVDIAGVMGDCSDQSYTGSKGMSGRPMRTLVEFVTKAGSA
;
A
#
# COMPACT_ATOMS: atom_id res chain seq x y z
N MET A 1 -4.48 -15.59 21.54
CA MET A 1 -4.12 -14.57 20.52
C MET A 1 -4.22 -15.03 19.06
N ALA A 2 -4.29 -16.33 18.78
CA ALA A 2 -4.55 -16.86 17.42
C ALA A 2 -5.96 -16.54 16.84
N PHE A 3 -6.81 -15.87 17.60
CA PHE A 3 -8.22 -15.61 17.25
C PHE A 3 -8.43 -14.39 16.33
N LEU A 4 -7.55 -13.39 16.38
CA LEU A 4 -7.75 -12.13 15.62
C LEU A 4 -7.46 -12.27 14.12
N VAL A 5 -6.48 -13.08 13.74
CA VAL A 5 -6.13 -13.32 12.32
C VAL A 5 -7.06 -14.34 11.65
N ARG A 6 -7.60 -15.30 12.42
CA ARG A 6 -8.59 -16.26 11.88
C ARG A 6 -9.98 -15.66 11.68
N GLY A 7 -10.35 -14.63 12.44
CA GLY A 7 -11.70 -14.05 12.42
C GLY A 7 -12.02 -13.25 11.16
N SER A 8 -11.07 -12.55 10.54
CA SER A 8 -11.34 -11.66 9.42
C SER A 8 -11.25 -12.33 8.03
N ILE A 9 -10.57 -13.46 7.91
CA ILE A 9 -10.29 -14.11 6.61
C ILE A 9 -11.11 -15.39 6.39
N ASN A 10 -11.46 -16.12 7.44
CA ASN A 10 -12.29 -17.33 7.32
C ASN A 10 -13.78 -17.09 7.62
N SER A 11 -14.18 -15.92 8.12
CA SER A 11 -15.59 -15.65 8.45
C SER A 11 -16.47 -15.41 7.21
N VAL A 12 -15.88 -15.13 6.05
CA VAL A 12 -16.66 -14.92 4.82
C VAL A 12 -17.37 -16.20 4.33
N ARG A 13 -16.86 -17.39 4.68
CA ARG A 13 -17.49 -18.66 4.24
C ARG A 13 -18.40 -19.35 5.26
N SER A 14 -18.40 -19.01 6.55
CA SER A 14 -19.20 -19.73 7.55
C SER A 14 -20.49 -19.02 8.02
N TRP A 15 -20.71 -17.78 7.64
CA TRP A 15 -21.85 -16.97 8.08
C TRP A 15 -23.06 -16.96 7.12
N SER A 16 -22.98 -17.70 5.99
CA SER A 16 -24.03 -17.72 4.96
C SER A 16 -25.27 -18.60 5.30
N ARG A 17 -25.41 -19.16 6.49
CA ARG A 17 -26.48 -20.15 6.76
C ARG A 17 -27.54 -19.72 7.77
N SER A 18 -27.62 -18.49 8.25
CA SER A 18 -28.61 -18.12 9.28
C SER A 18 -29.61 -17.00 8.94
N TYR A 19 -29.60 -16.43 7.73
CA TYR A 19 -30.66 -15.53 7.29
C TYR A 19 -31.22 -16.02 5.96
N ALA A 20 -32.19 -16.93 6.04
CA ALA A 20 -33.08 -17.29 4.92
C ALA A 20 -34.18 -16.22 4.77
N SER A 21 -33.81 -14.97 4.54
CA SER A 21 -34.62 -14.02 3.75
C SER A 21 -33.94 -13.88 2.41
N MET A 22 -34.66 -13.98 1.30
CA MET A 22 -34.14 -13.87 -0.06
C MET A 22 -33.04 -12.82 -0.11
N SER A 23 -31.77 -13.24 -0.29
CA SER A 23 -30.63 -12.31 -0.37
C SER A 23 -30.90 -11.39 -1.56
N LYS A 24 -31.11 -10.10 -1.30
CA LYS A 24 -31.31 -9.13 -2.38
C LYS A 24 -30.02 -9.05 -3.16
N LYS A 25 -30.04 -9.54 -4.40
CA LYS A 25 -28.90 -9.46 -5.32
C LYS A 25 -28.88 -8.09 -5.99
N GLY A 26 -27.69 -7.52 -6.15
CA GLY A 26 -27.48 -6.28 -6.88
C GLY A 26 -26.49 -6.46 -8.03
N LEU A 27 -26.58 -5.58 -9.01
CA LEU A 27 -25.65 -5.50 -10.13
C LEU A 27 -25.09 -4.09 -10.25
N VAL A 28 -23.77 -3.96 -10.46
CA VAL A 28 -23.12 -2.69 -10.80
C VAL A 28 -22.81 -2.69 -12.28
N LEU A 29 -23.29 -1.67 -12.99
CA LEU A 29 -23.07 -1.42 -14.41
C LEU A 29 -22.34 -0.10 -14.63
N GLY A 30 -21.44 -0.04 -15.61
CA GLY A 30 -20.77 1.17 -16.05
C GLY A 30 -21.47 1.81 -17.25
N VAL A 31 -21.51 3.13 -17.29
CA VAL A 31 -21.97 3.89 -18.44
C VAL A 31 -21.04 5.06 -18.74
N TYR A 32 -20.74 5.27 -20.01
CA TYR A 32 -20.00 6.43 -20.47
C TYR A 32 -20.92 7.62 -20.70
N SER A 33 -20.43 8.81 -20.39
CA SER A 33 -21.10 10.07 -20.69
C SER A 33 -20.04 11.10 -21.07
N SER A 34 -20.22 11.75 -22.20
CA SER A 34 -19.34 12.86 -22.62
C SER A 34 -19.89 14.18 -22.08
N GLU A 35 -19.00 15.10 -21.67
CA GLU A 35 -19.40 16.45 -21.27
C GLU A 35 -20.15 17.17 -22.40
N GLY A 36 -21.29 17.75 -22.08
CA GLY A 36 -22.13 18.51 -23.02
C GLY A 36 -22.93 17.68 -24.01
N LYS A 37 -22.97 16.34 -23.88
CA LYS A 37 -23.85 15.48 -24.67
C LYS A 37 -24.75 14.69 -23.73
N ASP A 38 -26.05 14.74 -24.01
CA ASP A 38 -27.06 13.92 -23.30
C ASP A 38 -27.06 12.43 -23.75
N GLU A 39 -26.05 12.03 -24.52
CA GLU A 39 -25.94 10.68 -25.07
C GLU A 39 -25.25 9.74 -24.09
N VAL A 40 -25.95 8.66 -23.72
CA VAL A 40 -25.45 7.58 -22.87
C VAL A 40 -24.89 6.49 -23.76
N LYS A 41 -23.61 6.16 -23.59
CA LYS A 41 -22.99 5.00 -24.23
C LYS A 41 -22.78 3.90 -23.18
N PHE A 42 -23.34 2.72 -23.45
CA PHE A 42 -23.17 1.56 -22.60
C PHE A 42 -21.83 0.86 -22.83
N THR A 43 -21.28 0.21 -21.78
CA THR A 43 -20.31 -0.86 -21.94
C THR A 43 -20.94 -2.04 -22.70
N PRO A 44 -20.16 -2.94 -23.30
CA PRO A 44 -20.72 -4.12 -23.98
C PRO A 44 -21.60 -4.99 -23.08
N TYR A 45 -21.26 -5.11 -21.79
CA TYR A 45 -22.07 -5.85 -20.82
C TYR A 45 -23.37 -5.10 -20.49
N ALA A 46 -23.30 -3.80 -20.20
CA ALA A 46 -24.47 -2.98 -19.90
C ALA A 46 -25.43 -2.90 -21.10
N GLN A 47 -24.93 -2.91 -22.34
CA GLN A 47 -25.73 -2.97 -23.55
C GLN A 47 -26.54 -4.27 -23.63
N LYS A 48 -25.90 -5.42 -23.42
CA LYS A 48 -26.59 -6.73 -23.37
C LYS A 48 -27.65 -6.77 -22.26
N TYR A 49 -27.30 -6.17 -21.10
CA TYR A 49 -28.25 -6.08 -19.99
C TYR A 49 -29.46 -5.20 -20.35
N ASN A 50 -29.25 -4.05 -21.00
CA ASN A 50 -30.33 -3.19 -21.49
C ASN A 50 -31.25 -3.95 -22.48
N GLU A 51 -30.68 -4.72 -23.41
CA GLU A 51 -31.47 -5.57 -24.34
C GLU A 51 -32.28 -6.61 -23.58
N SER A 52 -31.72 -7.26 -22.56
CA SER A 52 -32.43 -8.24 -21.73
C SER A 52 -33.61 -7.65 -20.95
N THR A 53 -33.61 -6.34 -20.73
CA THR A 53 -34.69 -5.57 -20.08
C THR A 53 -35.62 -4.91 -21.07
N ALA A 54 -35.55 -5.26 -22.37
CA ALA A 54 -36.31 -4.65 -23.45
C ALA A 54 -36.13 -3.12 -23.52
N GLY A 55 -34.94 -2.61 -23.27
CA GLY A 55 -34.60 -1.18 -23.36
C GLY A 55 -34.93 -0.35 -22.11
N LYS A 56 -35.56 -0.95 -21.09
CA LYS A 56 -36.00 -0.22 -19.88
C LYS A 56 -34.84 0.44 -19.11
N LEU A 57 -33.63 -0.12 -19.15
CA LEU A 57 -32.46 0.51 -18.49
C LEU A 57 -32.17 1.88 -19.12
N LEU A 58 -32.11 1.97 -20.44
CA LEU A 58 -31.91 3.23 -21.16
C LEU A 58 -33.03 4.22 -20.92
N GLU A 59 -34.29 3.76 -20.96
CA GLU A 59 -35.45 4.59 -20.68
C GLU A 59 -35.37 5.25 -19.31
N GLN A 60 -35.02 4.48 -18.26
CA GLN A 60 -34.85 4.99 -16.89
C GLN A 60 -33.69 5.98 -16.77
N ILE A 61 -32.59 5.71 -17.42
CA ILE A 61 -31.45 6.63 -17.43
C ILE A 61 -31.81 7.95 -18.11
N ASN A 62 -32.54 7.91 -19.24
CA ASN A 62 -32.95 9.12 -19.95
C ASN A 62 -33.92 9.98 -19.13
N ILE A 63 -34.83 9.36 -18.35
CA ILE A 63 -35.72 10.08 -17.43
C ILE A 63 -34.93 10.80 -16.34
N CYS A 64 -33.86 10.18 -15.82
CA CYS A 64 -33.06 10.72 -14.74
C CYS A 64 -31.92 11.67 -15.21
N GLY A 65 -31.67 11.72 -16.51
CA GLY A 65 -30.52 12.38 -17.11
C GLY A 65 -29.19 11.61 -16.99
N PRO A 66 -28.10 12.05 -17.61
CA PRO A 66 -26.83 11.32 -17.69
C PRO A 66 -26.20 11.10 -16.30
N VAL A 67 -25.46 10.00 -16.16
CA VAL A 67 -24.70 9.66 -14.94
C VAL A 67 -23.28 10.12 -15.14
N LYS A 68 -22.87 11.19 -14.46
CA LYS A 68 -21.52 11.76 -14.57
C LYS A 68 -20.47 10.83 -13.92
N ALA A 69 -19.20 10.99 -14.30
CA ALA A 69 -18.08 10.26 -13.71
C ALA A 69 -18.15 10.25 -12.18
N GLY A 70 -17.97 9.09 -11.57
CA GLY A 70 -18.02 8.90 -10.12
C GLY A 70 -19.39 9.00 -9.47
N GLN A 71 -20.45 9.36 -10.22
CA GLN A 71 -21.83 9.32 -9.74
C GLN A 71 -22.43 7.94 -9.92
N THR A 72 -23.43 7.63 -9.10
CA THR A 72 -24.17 6.36 -9.17
C THR A 72 -25.66 6.61 -8.99
N ARG A 73 -26.49 5.87 -9.74
CA ARG A 73 -27.94 5.82 -9.57
C ARG A 73 -28.37 4.38 -9.40
N ILE A 74 -29.35 4.15 -8.54
CA ILE A 74 -29.93 2.82 -8.30
C ILE A 74 -31.31 2.76 -8.94
N PHE A 75 -31.51 1.74 -9.75
CA PHE A 75 -32.76 1.36 -10.32
C PHE A 75 -33.24 0.05 -9.69
N TRP A 76 -34.51 -0.01 -9.33
CA TRP A 76 -35.12 -1.14 -8.63
C TRP A 76 -35.95 -1.99 -9.60
N GLU A 77 -35.98 -3.30 -9.35
CA GLU A 77 -36.82 -4.26 -10.08
C GLU A 77 -36.60 -4.22 -11.61
N LEU A 78 -35.33 -4.02 -12.02
CA LEU A 78 -34.95 -3.93 -13.42
C LEU A 78 -34.33 -5.25 -13.89
N GLY A 79 -35.14 -6.11 -14.51
CA GLY A 79 -34.71 -7.41 -15.01
C GLY A 79 -34.47 -8.44 -13.91
N LYS A 80 -33.40 -9.23 -14.05
CA LYS A 80 -33.07 -10.33 -13.11
C LYS A 80 -32.52 -9.89 -11.75
N PHE A 81 -32.13 -8.62 -11.63
CA PHE A 81 -31.57 -8.07 -10.38
C PHE A 81 -32.59 -7.13 -9.71
N PRO A 82 -32.89 -7.36 -8.42
CA PRO A 82 -33.73 -6.45 -7.64
C PRO A 82 -33.22 -5.03 -7.53
N ALA A 83 -31.92 -4.85 -7.59
CA ALA A 83 -31.24 -3.53 -7.53
C ALA A 83 -30.11 -3.48 -8.57
N VAL A 84 -30.11 -2.45 -9.41
CA VAL A 84 -29.06 -2.18 -10.41
C VAL A 84 -28.48 -0.81 -10.14
N ALA A 85 -27.20 -0.76 -9.79
CA ALA A 85 -26.46 0.49 -9.66
C ALA A 85 -25.77 0.81 -10.98
N VAL A 86 -26.15 1.90 -11.60
CA VAL A 86 -25.49 2.44 -12.80
C VAL A 86 -24.49 3.49 -12.35
N ALA A 87 -23.21 3.28 -12.65
CA ALA A 87 -22.12 4.15 -12.28
C ALA A 87 -21.49 4.81 -13.53
N GLY A 88 -21.25 6.10 -13.45
CA GLY A 88 -20.66 6.87 -14.55
C GLY A 88 -19.17 6.65 -14.67
N LEU A 89 -18.73 6.28 -15.88
CA LEU A 89 -17.33 6.08 -16.27
C LEU A 89 -16.68 7.36 -16.86
N GLY A 90 -17.49 8.42 -17.07
CA GLY A 90 -17.02 9.61 -17.77
C GLY A 90 -16.72 9.37 -19.25
N ASP A 91 -15.66 9.97 -19.77
CA ASP A 91 -15.23 9.76 -21.16
C ASP A 91 -14.45 8.44 -21.29
N ALA A 92 -14.75 7.68 -22.35
CA ALA A 92 -14.15 6.37 -22.61
C ALA A 92 -12.64 6.39 -22.93
N SER A 93 -12.08 7.56 -23.17
CA SER A 93 -10.66 7.66 -23.47
C SER A 93 -9.95 8.45 -22.38
N LYS A 94 -8.84 7.95 -21.73
CA LYS A 94 -7.67 8.78 -21.93
C LYS A 94 -6.73 8.88 -20.78
N TRP A 95 -5.53 9.00 -21.21
CA TRP A 95 -4.46 9.67 -20.51
C TRP A 95 -4.93 11.08 -20.09
N ASP A 96 -4.85 11.35 -18.79
CA ASP A 96 -5.05 12.69 -18.24
C ASP A 96 -3.69 13.38 -18.18
N GLU A 97 -3.53 14.43 -19.00
CA GLU A 97 -2.27 15.17 -19.14
C GLU A 97 -1.91 15.94 -17.86
N LEU A 98 -2.90 16.39 -17.09
CA LEU A 98 -2.67 17.16 -15.87
C LEU A 98 -2.37 16.24 -14.68
N ASP A 99 -3.13 15.17 -14.56
CA ASP A 99 -2.97 14.21 -13.45
C ASP A 99 -1.95 13.10 -13.75
N GLU A 100 -1.45 13.01 -14.98
CA GLU A 100 -0.47 12.00 -15.44
C GLU A 100 -0.90 10.56 -15.11
N ILE A 101 -2.19 10.25 -15.30
CA ILE A 101 -2.77 8.92 -15.08
C ILE A 101 -3.54 8.39 -16.29
N ASP A 102 -3.71 7.07 -16.33
CA ASP A 102 -4.66 6.40 -17.20
C ASP A 102 -6.09 6.64 -16.66
N GLY A 103 -6.72 7.71 -17.14
CA GLY A 103 -8.04 8.16 -16.68
C GLY A 103 -9.14 7.13 -16.92
N ALA A 104 -9.07 6.32 -17.98
CA ALA A 104 -10.06 5.27 -18.24
C ALA A 104 -10.02 4.20 -17.13
N LYS A 105 -8.83 3.74 -16.76
CA LYS A 105 -8.64 2.78 -15.66
C LYS A 105 -9.05 3.35 -14.31
N GLU A 106 -8.69 4.61 -14.05
CA GLU A 106 -9.03 5.25 -12.78
C GLU A 106 -10.54 5.47 -12.65
N ASN A 107 -11.22 5.91 -13.71
CA ASN A 107 -12.66 6.05 -13.73
C ASN A 107 -13.39 4.72 -13.46
N VAL A 108 -12.87 3.60 -13.96
CA VAL A 108 -13.43 2.27 -13.68
C VAL A 108 -13.28 1.91 -12.19
N ARG A 109 -12.11 2.17 -11.55
CA ARG A 109 -11.97 1.97 -10.10
C ARG A 109 -13.00 2.78 -9.31
N ILE A 110 -13.12 4.06 -9.66
CA ILE A 110 -14.07 4.99 -9.02
C ILE A 110 -15.51 4.52 -9.20
N ALA A 111 -15.90 4.16 -10.42
CA ALA A 111 -17.27 3.73 -10.75
C ALA A 111 -17.66 2.42 -10.06
N ALA A 112 -16.80 1.40 -10.10
CA ALA A 112 -17.01 0.13 -9.42
C ALA A 112 -17.17 0.32 -7.90
N ALA A 113 -16.29 1.14 -7.30
CA ALA A 113 -16.36 1.50 -5.89
C ALA A 113 -17.65 2.22 -5.51
N ALA A 114 -18.05 3.21 -6.29
CA ALA A 114 -19.28 3.98 -6.08
C ALA A 114 -20.52 3.09 -6.15
N GLY A 115 -20.59 2.19 -7.14
CA GLY A 115 -21.66 1.22 -7.31
C GLY A 115 -21.78 0.26 -6.13
N VAL A 116 -20.65 -0.35 -5.71
CA VAL A 116 -20.63 -1.26 -4.56
C VAL A 116 -21.07 -0.56 -3.27
N ARG A 117 -20.57 0.66 -3.00
CA ARG A 117 -21.00 1.43 -1.82
C ARG A 117 -22.47 1.80 -1.86
N ALA A 118 -22.98 2.21 -3.01
CA ALA A 118 -24.38 2.57 -3.16
C ALA A 118 -25.31 1.38 -2.86
N LEU A 119 -25.00 0.19 -3.39
CA LEU A 119 -25.76 -1.03 -3.12
C LEU A 119 -25.59 -1.49 -1.66
N SER A 120 -24.38 -1.45 -1.12
CA SER A 120 -24.11 -1.79 0.28
C SER A 120 -24.87 -0.89 1.26
N ALA A 121 -24.96 0.42 1.00
CA ALA A 121 -25.75 1.37 1.79
C ALA A 121 -27.24 1.02 1.79
N ASN A 122 -27.73 0.40 0.73
CA ASN A 122 -29.10 -0.11 0.60
C ASN A 122 -29.28 -1.57 1.08
N LYS A 123 -28.31 -2.08 1.85
CA LYS A 123 -28.34 -3.41 2.48
C LYS A 123 -28.48 -4.56 1.46
N ILE A 124 -27.89 -4.41 0.28
CA ILE A 124 -27.74 -5.49 -0.69
C ILE A 124 -26.59 -6.38 -0.21
N ALA A 125 -26.87 -7.67 -0.05
CA ALA A 125 -25.94 -8.62 0.54
C ALA A 125 -25.02 -9.29 -0.50
N ASP A 126 -25.48 -9.45 -1.75
CA ASP A 126 -24.71 -10.05 -2.85
C ASP A 126 -24.66 -9.05 -4.00
N ILE A 127 -23.46 -8.62 -4.38
CA ILE A 127 -23.24 -7.60 -5.41
C ILE A 127 -22.40 -8.20 -6.53
N ALA A 128 -22.96 -8.28 -7.73
CA ALA A 128 -22.23 -8.59 -8.94
C ALA A 128 -21.72 -7.30 -9.58
N VAL A 129 -20.50 -7.31 -10.13
CA VAL A 129 -19.90 -6.17 -10.82
C VAL A 129 -19.48 -6.62 -12.21
N GLU A 130 -19.86 -5.86 -13.24
CA GLU A 130 -19.41 -6.13 -14.61
C GLU A 130 -17.93 -5.79 -14.83
N ASP A 131 -17.41 -6.14 -16.01
CA ASP A 131 -15.99 -5.90 -16.37
C ASP A 131 -15.65 -4.43 -16.64
N MET A 132 -16.64 -3.60 -17.02
CA MET A 132 -16.45 -2.18 -17.39
C MET A 132 -15.30 -1.97 -18.41
N GLU A 133 -15.05 -2.97 -19.29
CA GLU A 133 -13.95 -3.04 -20.26
C GLU A 133 -12.53 -3.06 -19.62
N HIS A 134 -12.43 -2.93 -18.28
CA HIS A 134 -11.20 -3.01 -17.49
C HIS A 134 -11.43 -3.86 -16.23
N PRO A 135 -11.55 -5.19 -16.36
CA PRO A 135 -11.98 -6.07 -15.27
C PRO A 135 -11.03 -6.05 -14.06
N GLN A 136 -9.72 -5.89 -14.24
CA GLN A 136 -8.78 -5.73 -13.14
C GLN A 136 -9.11 -4.50 -12.29
N GLN A 137 -9.34 -3.35 -12.93
CA GLN A 137 -9.61 -2.09 -12.25
C GLN A 137 -11.00 -2.08 -11.60
N ALA A 138 -11.96 -2.73 -12.22
CA ALA A 138 -13.29 -2.93 -11.64
C ALA A 138 -13.19 -3.76 -10.34
N ALA A 139 -12.39 -4.84 -10.34
CA ALA A 139 -12.13 -5.65 -9.17
C ALA A 139 -11.39 -4.87 -8.06
N GLU A 140 -10.35 -4.09 -8.44
CA GLU A 140 -9.61 -3.25 -7.49
C GLU A 140 -10.54 -2.26 -6.80
N GLY A 141 -11.32 -1.47 -7.56
CA GLY A 141 -12.25 -0.50 -7.03
C GLY A 141 -13.31 -1.12 -6.13
N ALA A 142 -13.93 -2.21 -6.57
CA ALA A 142 -14.96 -2.92 -5.83
C ALA A 142 -14.45 -3.51 -4.50
N THR A 143 -13.26 -4.15 -4.53
CA THR A 143 -12.66 -4.82 -3.36
C THR A 143 -12.15 -3.81 -2.34
N LEU A 144 -11.47 -2.74 -2.78
CA LEU A 144 -10.99 -1.68 -1.89
C LEU A 144 -12.13 -0.91 -1.24
N ALA A 145 -13.22 -0.66 -1.98
CA ALA A 145 -14.40 0.02 -1.46
C ALA A 145 -15.17 -0.79 -0.42
N ASN A 146 -15.08 -2.11 -0.50
CA ASN A 146 -15.75 -3.06 0.41
C ASN A 146 -14.96 -3.31 1.71
N TYR A 147 -13.82 -2.65 1.90
CA TYR A 147 -13.01 -2.78 3.10
C TYR A 147 -13.51 -1.91 4.25
N LYS A 148 -13.54 -2.48 5.46
CA LYS A 148 -13.76 -1.75 6.74
C LYS A 148 -12.92 -2.36 7.84
N PHE A 149 -12.12 -1.56 8.52
CA PHE A 149 -11.42 -2.00 9.72
C PHE A 149 -12.38 -1.99 10.91
N GLN A 150 -12.73 -3.17 11.41
CA GLN A 150 -13.73 -3.37 12.48
C GLN A 150 -13.26 -4.37 13.55
N ALA A 151 -11.98 -4.76 13.54
CA ALA A 151 -11.48 -5.86 14.36
C ALA A 151 -11.71 -5.65 15.88
N PHE A 152 -11.75 -4.39 16.32
CA PHE A 152 -11.92 -4.03 17.74
C PHE A 152 -13.33 -3.56 18.11
N LYS A 153 -14.29 -3.64 17.18
CA LYS A 153 -15.71 -3.39 17.50
C LYS A 153 -16.35 -4.64 18.08
N SER A 154 -17.26 -4.44 19.04
CA SER A 154 -18.15 -5.53 19.47
C SER A 154 -18.96 -6.04 18.28
N LYS A 155 -19.34 -7.31 18.30
CA LYS A 155 -20.03 -7.97 17.17
C LYS A 155 -21.29 -7.24 16.73
N GLU A 156 -22.01 -6.71 17.68
CA GLU A 156 -23.29 -5.98 17.46
C GLU A 156 -23.09 -4.63 16.72
N LYS A 157 -21.87 -4.06 16.83
CA LYS A 157 -21.51 -2.79 16.20
C LYS A 157 -20.75 -2.97 14.89
N GLN A 158 -20.44 -4.21 14.50
CA GLN A 158 -19.82 -4.49 13.22
C GLN A 158 -20.86 -4.37 12.10
N THR A 159 -20.48 -3.70 11.02
CA THR A 159 -21.31 -3.61 9.82
C THR A 159 -21.04 -4.85 8.94
N PRO A 160 -22.06 -5.65 8.60
CA PRO A 160 -21.89 -6.72 7.61
C PRO A 160 -21.43 -6.14 6.28
N LEU A 161 -20.48 -6.81 5.63
CA LEU A 161 -20.02 -6.45 4.30
C LEU A 161 -20.73 -7.34 3.27
N PRO A 162 -21.13 -6.81 2.10
CA PRO A 162 -21.70 -7.62 1.03
C PRO A 162 -20.65 -8.58 0.46
N ALA A 163 -21.11 -9.71 -0.06
CA ALA A 163 -20.31 -10.52 -0.96
C ALA A 163 -20.22 -9.82 -2.31
N VAL A 164 -19.00 -9.56 -2.78
CA VAL A 164 -18.76 -8.96 -4.10
C VAL A 164 -18.21 -10.02 -5.03
N SER A 165 -18.78 -10.13 -6.23
CA SER A 165 -18.40 -11.11 -7.23
C SER A 165 -18.36 -10.51 -8.63
N PHE A 166 -17.67 -11.18 -9.55
CA PHE A 166 -17.71 -10.87 -10.96
C PHE A 166 -19.06 -11.27 -11.53
N ALA A 167 -19.62 -10.42 -12.39
CA ALA A 167 -20.92 -10.72 -13.00
C ALA A 167 -20.82 -11.95 -13.93
N GLU A 168 -21.88 -12.78 -13.92
CA GLU A 168 -21.99 -13.88 -14.88
C GLU A 168 -21.97 -13.34 -16.31
N ASP A 169 -21.32 -14.07 -17.22
CA ASP A 169 -21.17 -13.70 -18.64
C ASP A 169 -20.36 -12.42 -18.92
N ALA A 170 -19.74 -11.78 -17.91
CA ALA A 170 -18.76 -10.73 -18.11
C ALA A 170 -17.42 -11.32 -18.60
N SER A 171 -16.67 -10.55 -19.38
CA SER A 171 -15.40 -10.98 -19.97
C SER A 171 -14.21 -10.60 -19.09
N GLY A 172 -13.09 -11.36 -19.18
CA GLY A 172 -11.87 -11.01 -18.48
C GLY A 172 -11.80 -11.50 -17.04
N LYS A 173 -12.33 -12.69 -16.73
CA LYS A 173 -12.31 -13.28 -15.38
C LYS A 173 -10.90 -13.39 -14.79
N ALA A 174 -9.89 -13.70 -15.60
CA ALA A 174 -8.50 -13.79 -15.14
C ALA A 174 -7.97 -12.43 -14.66
N ASP A 175 -8.28 -11.36 -15.38
CA ASP A 175 -7.90 -10.00 -15.00
C ASP A 175 -8.67 -9.52 -13.76
N TRP A 176 -9.97 -9.87 -13.65
CA TRP A 176 -10.73 -9.64 -12.43
C TRP A 176 -10.07 -10.31 -11.21
N ASP A 177 -9.69 -11.60 -11.34
CA ASP A 177 -9.05 -12.34 -10.25
C ASP A 177 -7.69 -11.73 -9.89
N ARG A 178 -6.93 -11.24 -10.88
CA ARG A 178 -5.70 -10.46 -10.66
C ARG A 178 -5.99 -9.20 -9.83
N GLY A 179 -7.01 -8.44 -10.19
CA GLY A 179 -7.43 -7.23 -9.47
C GLY A 179 -7.85 -7.51 -8.03
N VAL A 180 -8.58 -8.61 -7.79
CA VAL A 180 -8.94 -9.04 -6.43
C VAL A 180 -7.71 -9.35 -5.59
N ILE A 181 -6.74 -10.11 -6.13
CA ILE A 181 -5.49 -10.46 -5.42
C ILE A 181 -4.73 -9.19 -5.01
N ILE A 182 -4.57 -8.25 -5.93
CA ILE A 182 -3.84 -6.99 -5.68
C ILE A 182 -4.56 -6.15 -4.62
N ALA A 183 -5.88 -5.98 -4.74
CA ALA A 183 -6.66 -5.20 -3.80
C ALA A 183 -6.73 -5.84 -2.40
N GLU A 184 -6.84 -7.15 -2.29
CA GLU A 184 -6.79 -7.86 -1.01
C GLU A 184 -5.42 -7.76 -0.34
N ALA A 185 -4.32 -7.75 -1.12
CA ALA A 185 -2.99 -7.52 -0.58
C ALA A 185 -2.83 -6.06 -0.08
N GLN A 186 -3.41 -5.06 -0.78
CA GLN A 186 -3.47 -3.69 -0.26
C GLN A 186 -4.32 -3.60 1.02
N ASN A 187 -5.45 -4.31 1.09
CA ASN A 187 -6.26 -4.38 2.30
C ASN A 187 -5.49 -5.06 3.45
N PHE A 188 -4.61 -6.04 3.16
CA PHE A 188 -3.73 -6.61 4.17
C PHE A 188 -2.72 -5.58 4.72
N ALA A 189 -2.10 -4.76 3.85
CA ALA A 189 -1.27 -3.64 4.30
C ALA A 189 -2.06 -2.68 5.21
N ARG A 190 -3.30 -2.35 4.83
CA ARG A 190 -4.19 -1.49 5.63
C ARG A 190 -4.48 -2.10 7.01
N VAL A 191 -4.76 -3.41 7.09
CA VAL A 191 -4.98 -4.11 8.37
C VAL A 191 -3.75 -4.01 9.27
N LEU A 192 -2.54 -4.23 8.73
CA LEU A 192 -1.31 -4.12 9.51
C LEU A 192 -1.13 -2.71 10.07
N MET A 193 -1.33 -1.67 9.24
CA MET A 193 -1.16 -0.27 9.61
C MET A 193 -2.27 0.27 10.54
N GLU A 194 -3.51 -0.22 10.41
CA GLU A 194 -4.64 0.21 11.26
C GLU A 194 -4.63 -0.44 12.64
N THR A 195 -4.00 -1.60 12.77
CA THR A 195 -3.99 -2.33 14.03
C THR A 195 -3.22 -1.54 15.08
N PRO A 196 -3.81 -1.27 16.27
CA PRO A 196 -3.13 -0.56 17.35
C PRO A 196 -1.81 -1.21 17.76
N ALA A 197 -0.81 -0.42 18.14
CA ALA A 197 0.56 -0.88 18.39
C ALA A 197 0.65 -2.00 19.44
N ASN A 198 -0.18 -1.95 20.49
CA ASN A 198 -0.25 -3.03 21.49
C ASN A 198 -0.80 -4.36 20.95
N HIS A 199 -1.37 -4.38 19.75
CA HIS A 199 -1.84 -5.55 19.03
C HIS A 199 -1.05 -5.80 17.73
N MET A 200 -0.02 -4.98 17.46
CA MET A 200 0.87 -5.10 16.31
C MET A 200 2.31 -4.76 16.72
N THR A 201 2.79 -5.41 17.78
CA THR A 201 4.19 -5.30 18.24
C THR A 201 5.13 -5.93 17.20
N PRO A 202 6.46 -5.69 17.26
CA PRO A 202 7.41 -6.33 16.33
C PRO A 202 7.26 -7.84 16.22
N THR A 203 7.03 -8.51 17.35
CA THR A 203 6.82 -9.97 17.38
C THR A 203 5.50 -10.38 16.74
N ILE A 204 4.39 -9.68 17.05
CA ILE A 204 3.06 -9.98 16.47
C ILE A 204 3.06 -9.72 14.96
N PHE A 205 3.71 -8.65 14.50
CA PHE A 205 3.88 -8.39 13.08
C PHE A 205 4.63 -9.52 12.39
N ALA A 206 5.78 -9.94 12.95
CA ALA A 206 6.58 -11.03 12.40
C ALA A 206 5.81 -12.35 12.32
N ASP A 207 5.08 -12.71 13.36
CA ASP A 207 4.27 -13.95 13.40
C ASP A 207 3.10 -13.88 12.38
N THR A 208 2.43 -12.73 12.28
CA THR A 208 1.36 -12.49 11.31
C THR A 208 1.87 -12.66 9.88
N VAL A 209 3.02 -12.06 9.56
CA VAL A 209 3.65 -12.18 8.25
C VAL A 209 4.08 -13.61 7.97
N LYS A 210 4.74 -14.27 8.93
CA LYS A 210 5.17 -15.67 8.78
C LYS A 210 3.99 -16.60 8.48
N GLN A 211 2.88 -16.42 9.16
CA GLN A 211 1.67 -17.21 8.91
C GLN A 211 1.07 -16.89 7.52
N ARG A 212 0.94 -15.63 7.19
CA ARG A 212 0.23 -15.21 5.97
C ARG A 212 1.01 -15.49 4.70
N LEU A 213 2.31 -15.17 4.68
CA LEU A 213 3.17 -15.36 3.53
C LEU A 213 3.59 -16.82 3.37
N GLY A 214 3.83 -17.53 4.49
CA GLY A 214 4.10 -18.99 4.44
C GLY A 214 2.97 -19.77 3.78
N ALA A 215 1.71 -19.38 3.99
CA ALA A 215 0.56 -19.98 3.30
C ALA A 215 0.53 -19.68 1.78
N ALA A 216 1.30 -18.68 1.30
CA ALA A 216 1.47 -18.34 -0.11
C ALA A 216 2.80 -18.87 -0.69
N ASN A 217 3.48 -19.80 -0.02
CA ASN A 217 4.77 -20.37 -0.41
C ASN A 217 5.92 -19.34 -0.48
N VAL A 218 5.91 -18.34 0.37
CA VAL A 218 7.03 -17.44 0.61
C VAL A 218 7.81 -17.95 1.81
N GLU A 219 9.12 -18.11 1.67
CA GLU A 219 9.99 -18.41 2.81
C GLU A 219 10.10 -17.17 3.70
N VAL A 220 9.90 -17.37 5.01
CA VAL A 220 9.95 -16.28 6.00
C VAL A 220 10.86 -16.70 7.15
N VAL A 221 12.01 -16.05 7.25
CA VAL A 221 12.94 -16.22 8.37
C VAL A 221 12.78 -15.01 9.30
N VAL A 222 12.63 -15.30 10.60
CA VAL A 222 12.51 -14.28 11.64
C VAL A 222 13.77 -14.32 12.48
N HIS A 223 14.58 -13.28 12.39
CA HIS A 223 15.79 -13.11 13.16
C HIS A 223 15.55 -12.28 14.43
N ASP A 224 16.33 -12.53 15.45
CA ASP A 224 16.28 -11.83 16.74
C ASP A 224 17.43 -10.79 16.90
N GLU A 225 17.49 -10.14 18.04
CA GLU A 225 18.53 -9.16 18.37
C GLU A 225 19.93 -9.77 18.48
N ALA A 226 20.04 -11.04 18.88
CA ALA A 226 21.35 -11.72 18.96
C ALA A 226 21.96 -11.88 17.56
N TRP A 227 21.12 -12.26 16.60
CA TRP A 227 21.51 -12.29 15.19
C TRP A 227 21.88 -10.90 14.66
N ALA A 228 21.10 -9.87 14.97
CA ALA A 228 21.40 -8.51 14.53
C ALA A 228 22.73 -7.99 15.11
N LYS A 229 23.05 -8.36 16.36
CA LYS A 229 24.36 -8.09 16.98
C LYS A 229 25.50 -8.80 16.25
N GLU A 230 25.33 -10.08 15.91
CA GLU A 230 26.30 -10.86 15.13
C GLU A 230 26.58 -10.19 13.77
N LYS A 231 25.52 -9.66 13.11
CA LYS A 231 25.63 -8.92 11.85
C LYS A 231 26.14 -7.49 12.01
N LYS A 232 26.46 -7.06 13.24
CA LYS A 232 26.92 -5.70 13.56
C LYS A 232 25.95 -4.60 13.16
N MET A 233 24.66 -4.85 13.29
CA MET A 233 23.58 -3.89 12.98
C MET A 233 23.38 -2.90 14.13
N GLY A 234 24.41 -2.12 14.47
CA GLY A 234 24.38 -1.22 15.62
C GLY A 234 23.46 -0.02 15.43
N SER A 235 23.25 0.44 14.20
CA SER A 235 22.32 1.51 13.88
C SER A 235 20.86 1.06 14.11
N PHE A 236 20.48 -0.14 13.66
CA PHE A 236 19.16 -0.73 13.93
C PHE A 236 18.94 -0.94 15.43
N LEU A 237 19.90 -1.60 16.10
CA LEU A 237 19.78 -1.92 17.52
C LEU A 237 19.74 -0.67 18.41
N SER A 238 20.30 0.46 17.99
CA SER A 238 20.25 1.70 18.77
C SER A 238 18.83 2.22 18.96
N VAL A 239 17.96 2.03 17.97
CA VAL A 239 16.55 2.46 18.05
C VAL A 239 15.76 1.58 19.02
N THR A 240 16.12 0.31 19.16
CA THR A 240 15.40 -0.67 19.99
C THR A 240 15.59 -0.44 21.49
N ASN A 241 16.67 0.23 21.90
CA ASN A 241 17.12 0.37 23.29
C ASN A 241 16.06 0.94 24.26
N GLY A 242 15.10 1.71 23.74
CA GLY A 242 14.07 2.37 24.56
C GLY A 242 12.83 1.52 24.81
N SER A 243 12.64 0.40 24.10
CA SER A 243 11.47 -0.46 24.24
C SER A 243 11.76 -1.72 25.02
N ASN A 244 10.72 -2.28 25.67
CA ASN A 244 10.75 -3.63 26.24
C ASN A 244 10.31 -4.70 25.22
N GLU A 245 9.70 -4.31 24.10
CA GLU A 245 9.35 -5.23 23.02
C GLU A 245 10.60 -5.63 22.25
N PRO A 246 10.88 -6.93 22.11
CA PRO A 246 12.07 -7.39 21.41
C PRO A 246 12.02 -7.07 19.92
N ALA A 247 13.10 -6.52 19.40
CA ALA A 247 13.20 -6.28 17.96
C ALA A 247 13.22 -7.59 17.17
N ARG A 248 12.75 -7.51 15.93
CA ARG A 248 12.77 -8.61 14.95
C ARG A 248 13.33 -8.09 13.63
N PHE A 249 13.93 -8.99 12.87
CA PHE A 249 14.32 -8.70 11.50
C PHE A 249 13.76 -9.81 10.60
N LEU A 250 12.92 -9.45 9.63
CA LEU A 250 12.37 -10.42 8.69
C LEU A 250 13.23 -10.47 7.44
N GLU A 251 13.56 -11.69 7.03
CA GLU A 251 14.07 -12.01 5.71
C GLU A 251 13.03 -12.85 4.97
N LEU A 252 12.57 -12.35 3.83
CA LEU A 252 11.54 -12.96 3.00
C LEU A 252 12.15 -13.40 1.68
N THR A 253 11.74 -14.56 1.16
CA THR A 253 12.20 -15.01 -0.16
C THR A 253 11.03 -15.57 -0.96
N TYR A 254 10.76 -14.95 -2.10
CA TYR A 254 9.85 -15.45 -3.13
C TYR A 254 10.62 -15.77 -4.39
N ARG A 255 10.56 -17.03 -4.84
CA ARG A 255 11.22 -17.52 -6.05
C ARG A 255 10.18 -17.84 -7.12
N GLY A 256 9.79 -16.82 -7.89
CA GLY A 256 8.90 -16.96 -9.04
C GLY A 256 9.63 -17.18 -10.36
N SER A 257 10.94 -16.90 -10.40
CA SER A 257 11.82 -17.17 -11.56
C SER A 257 13.07 -17.95 -11.13
N GLN A 258 13.82 -18.43 -12.13
CA GLN A 258 15.11 -19.09 -11.95
C GLN A 258 16.29 -18.09 -11.88
N ASP A 259 16.02 -16.79 -11.88
CA ASP A 259 17.05 -15.77 -11.80
C ASP A 259 17.87 -15.92 -10.51
N GLU A 260 19.18 -15.93 -10.65
CA GLU A 260 20.08 -15.96 -9.49
C GLU A 260 20.01 -14.65 -8.70
N GLN A 261 20.01 -13.50 -9.42
CA GLN A 261 19.90 -12.20 -8.80
C GLN A 261 18.44 -11.87 -8.44
N CYS A 262 18.23 -11.49 -7.20
CA CYS A 262 16.93 -11.06 -6.72
C CYS A 262 16.71 -9.55 -6.93
N VAL A 263 15.45 -9.13 -6.85
CA VAL A 263 15.06 -7.76 -6.49
C VAL A 263 15.02 -7.68 -4.97
N ALA A 264 15.69 -6.69 -4.37
CA ALA A 264 15.64 -6.47 -2.93
C ALA A 264 14.63 -5.38 -2.57
N LEU A 265 13.68 -5.71 -1.71
CA LEU A 265 12.71 -4.77 -1.14
C LEU A 265 13.01 -4.58 0.34
N VAL A 266 13.20 -3.35 0.79
CA VAL A 266 13.50 -3.01 2.19
C VAL A 266 12.38 -2.14 2.74
N GLY A 267 11.79 -2.50 3.89
CA GLY A 267 10.65 -1.78 4.45
C GLY A 267 10.89 -1.27 5.87
N LYS A 268 10.66 0.04 6.11
CA LYS A 268 10.68 0.59 7.48
C LYS A 268 9.60 -0.07 8.32
N GLY A 269 9.99 -0.62 9.47
CA GLY A 269 9.12 -1.38 10.37
C GLY A 269 9.11 -0.84 11.80
N ILE A 270 8.91 0.46 12.00
CA ILE A 270 8.68 1.03 13.33
C ILE A 270 7.22 0.80 13.72
N THR A 271 6.96 -0.16 14.59
CA THR A 271 5.59 -0.55 14.96
C THR A 271 4.89 0.46 15.87
N PHE A 272 5.67 1.29 16.57
CA PHE A 272 5.22 2.53 17.19
C PHE A 272 6.39 3.51 17.30
N ASP A 273 6.16 4.76 16.92
CA ASP A 273 7.16 5.82 17.00
C ASP A 273 6.71 6.95 17.94
N SER A 274 7.28 6.98 19.13
CA SER A 274 7.10 8.10 20.07
C SER A 274 8.08 9.25 19.82
N GLY A 275 9.07 9.05 18.94
CA GLY A 275 10.22 9.94 18.80
C GLY A 275 11.41 9.58 19.71
N GLY A 276 11.24 8.67 20.63
CA GLY A 276 12.27 8.37 21.64
C GLY A 276 12.48 9.54 22.61
N ILE A 277 13.73 9.83 22.98
CA ILE A 277 14.07 10.98 23.85
C ILE A 277 13.70 12.32 23.18
N SER A 278 13.82 12.42 21.86
CA SER A 278 13.28 13.55 21.08
C SER A 278 11.77 13.39 20.88
N LEU A 279 11.02 13.42 22.01
CA LEU A 279 9.62 13.05 22.08
C LEU A 279 8.72 13.89 21.14
N LYS A 280 7.88 13.21 20.36
CA LYS A 280 6.87 13.87 19.53
C LYS A 280 5.81 14.60 20.37
N PRO A 281 5.18 15.65 19.83
CA PRO A 281 3.95 16.20 20.42
C PRO A 281 2.86 15.13 20.53
N SER A 282 2.01 15.21 21.58
CA SER A 282 0.93 14.23 21.78
C SER A 282 -0.14 14.24 20.68
N ALA A 283 -0.31 15.38 20.00
CA ALA A 283 -1.29 15.52 18.92
C ALA A 283 -0.96 14.59 17.75
N ASN A 284 -1.91 13.72 17.40
CA ASN A 284 -1.79 12.72 16.34
C ASN A 284 -0.68 11.66 16.55
N MET A 285 -0.14 11.51 17.76
CA MET A 285 0.86 10.47 18.03
C MET A 285 0.29 9.06 17.84
N ASP A 286 -1.01 8.87 18.02
CA ASP A 286 -1.71 7.61 17.75
C ASP A 286 -1.61 7.15 16.30
N GLN A 287 -1.39 8.07 15.34
CA GLN A 287 -1.13 7.77 13.94
C GLN A 287 0.22 7.04 13.74
N MET A 288 1.14 7.17 14.70
CA MET A 288 2.46 6.53 14.67
C MET A 288 2.41 5.00 14.81
N ARG A 289 1.24 4.40 15.08
CA ARG A 289 1.01 2.96 14.92
C ARG A 289 1.24 2.49 13.48
N ALA A 290 1.13 3.38 12.50
CA ALA A 290 1.33 3.09 11.08
C ALA A 290 2.74 3.41 10.58
N ASP A 291 3.68 3.72 11.46
CA ASP A 291 5.06 4.04 11.09
C ASP A 291 5.87 2.80 10.62
N MET A 292 5.17 1.71 10.47
CA MET A 292 5.59 0.47 9.81
C MET A 292 4.96 0.30 8.42
N GLY A 293 4.47 1.38 7.82
CA GLY A 293 3.83 1.37 6.50
C GLY A 293 4.75 0.87 5.39
N GLY A 294 6.05 1.14 5.49
CA GLY A 294 7.06 0.58 4.59
C GLY A 294 7.12 -0.94 4.66
N ALA A 295 7.20 -1.49 5.88
CA ALA A 295 7.14 -2.94 6.12
C ALA A 295 5.83 -3.56 5.59
N ALA A 296 4.69 -2.92 5.89
CA ALA A 296 3.39 -3.38 5.44
C ALA A 296 3.29 -3.46 3.91
N ASN A 297 3.83 -2.45 3.21
CA ASN A 297 3.88 -2.45 1.74
C ASN A 297 4.80 -3.53 1.19
N VAL A 298 6.00 -3.74 1.75
CA VAL A 298 6.92 -4.80 1.32
C VAL A 298 6.29 -6.18 1.44
N VAL A 299 5.75 -6.51 2.63
CA VAL A 299 5.18 -7.85 2.86
C VAL A 299 3.93 -8.10 2.00
N SER A 300 3.10 -7.06 1.80
CA SER A 300 1.90 -7.16 0.97
C SER A 300 2.22 -7.26 -0.52
N THR A 301 3.25 -6.55 -0.99
CA THR A 301 3.76 -6.67 -2.36
C THR A 301 4.26 -8.09 -2.64
N ILE A 302 5.09 -8.65 -1.74
CA ILE A 302 5.60 -10.03 -1.90
C ILE A 302 4.44 -11.05 -1.84
N LEU A 303 3.45 -10.84 -0.97
CA LEU A 303 2.25 -11.66 -0.93
C LEU A 303 1.49 -11.65 -2.26
N ALA A 304 1.26 -10.47 -2.83
CA ALA A 304 0.58 -10.33 -4.12
C ALA A 304 1.36 -11.01 -5.25
N LEU A 305 2.67 -10.77 -5.34
CA LEU A 305 3.54 -11.39 -6.35
C LEU A 305 3.50 -12.93 -6.26
N ALA A 306 3.52 -13.48 -5.04
CA ALA A 306 3.45 -14.92 -4.84
C ALA A 306 2.08 -15.50 -5.24
N GLN A 307 0.97 -14.85 -4.87
CA GLN A 307 -0.38 -15.28 -5.24
C GLN A 307 -0.64 -15.16 -6.74
N LEU A 308 -0.08 -14.14 -7.39
CA LEU A 308 -0.11 -13.95 -8.85
C LEU A 308 0.85 -14.89 -9.59
N LYS A 309 1.72 -15.60 -8.89
CA LYS A 309 2.79 -16.41 -9.47
C LYS A 309 3.66 -15.59 -10.44
N ALA A 310 3.97 -14.35 -10.05
CA ALA A 310 4.76 -13.44 -10.88
C ALA A 310 6.16 -14.04 -11.14
N PRO A 311 6.68 -13.99 -12.38
CA PRO A 311 7.95 -14.62 -12.76
C PRO A 311 9.15 -13.75 -12.32
N VAL A 312 9.30 -13.52 -11.02
CA VAL A 312 10.36 -12.69 -10.43
C VAL A 312 10.96 -13.37 -9.20
N HIS A 313 12.26 -13.16 -8.96
CA HIS A 313 12.92 -13.53 -7.71
C HIS A 313 13.02 -12.30 -6.82
N VAL A 314 12.35 -12.32 -5.66
CA VAL A 314 12.30 -11.17 -4.73
C VAL A 314 12.76 -11.60 -3.35
N LYS A 315 13.59 -10.76 -2.73
CA LYS A 315 13.89 -10.82 -1.30
C LYS A 315 13.38 -9.56 -0.60
N GLY A 316 12.75 -9.78 0.57
CA GLY A 316 12.28 -8.69 1.42
C GLY A 316 13.07 -8.64 2.71
N PHE A 317 13.40 -7.43 3.18
CA PHE A 317 14.15 -7.17 4.39
C PHE A 317 13.41 -6.15 5.25
N VAL A 318 12.99 -6.55 6.45
CA VAL A 318 12.13 -5.73 7.28
C VAL A 318 12.65 -5.68 8.71
N PRO A 319 13.38 -4.61 9.09
CA PRO A 319 13.73 -4.34 10.47
C PRO A 319 12.48 -3.87 11.23
N LEU A 320 12.15 -4.54 12.34
CA LEU A 320 10.96 -4.30 13.16
C LEU A 320 11.38 -3.94 14.58
N CYS A 321 10.99 -2.76 15.06
CA CYS A 321 11.17 -2.33 16.45
C CYS A 321 10.18 -1.23 16.82
N GLU A 322 10.18 -0.83 18.09
CA GLU A 322 9.53 0.38 18.57
C GLU A 322 10.58 1.44 18.90
N ASN A 323 10.25 2.71 18.69
CA ASN A 323 11.05 3.86 19.13
C ASN A 323 10.40 4.51 20.36
N MET A 324 10.92 4.18 21.55
CA MET A 324 10.33 4.55 22.82
C MET A 324 11.33 5.31 23.73
N PRO A 325 10.86 6.24 24.56
CA PRO A 325 11.66 6.87 25.58
C PRO A 325 11.77 5.96 26.81
N SER A 326 12.97 5.78 27.34
CA SER A 326 13.19 5.09 28.62
C SER A 326 14.58 5.44 29.17
N GLY A 327 14.92 4.90 30.34
CA GLY A 327 16.26 5.07 30.91
C GLY A 327 17.38 4.42 30.11
N THR A 328 17.07 3.50 29.21
CA THR A 328 18.03 2.82 28.32
C THR A 328 18.01 3.34 26.88
N ALA A 329 17.09 4.25 26.55
CA ALA A 329 16.95 4.78 25.20
C ALA A 329 18.22 5.51 24.72
N THR A 330 18.45 5.45 23.41
CA THR A 330 19.49 6.25 22.75
C THR A 330 19.21 7.73 22.96
N LYS A 331 20.27 8.48 23.29
CA LYS A 331 20.18 9.92 23.60
C LYS A 331 20.67 10.75 22.40
N PRO A 332 20.11 11.93 22.18
CA PRO A 332 20.71 12.89 21.25
C PRO A 332 22.18 13.13 21.57
N GLY A 333 23.04 12.99 20.56
CA GLY A 333 24.51 13.06 20.69
C GLY A 333 25.20 11.71 20.84
N ASP A 334 24.49 10.59 21.05
CA ASP A 334 25.09 9.26 21.03
C ASP A 334 25.60 8.93 19.63
N VAL A 335 26.74 8.23 19.56
CA VAL A 335 27.33 7.76 18.30
C VAL A 335 27.18 6.25 18.21
N VAL A 336 26.63 5.77 17.10
CA VAL A 336 26.42 4.35 16.82
C VAL A 336 27.15 3.93 15.55
N TYR A 337 27.40 2.64 15.38
CA TYR A 337 28.06 2.10 14.21
C TYR A 337 27.11 1.25 13.39
N ALA A 338 26.98 1.56 12.10
CA ALA A 338 26.22 0.75 11.17
C ALA A 338 26.98 -0.51 10.73
N MET A 339 26.27 -1.46 10.12
CA MET A 339 26.83 -2.74 9.63
C MET A 339 28.04 -2.56 8.71
N ASN A 340 28.09 -1.47 7.91
CA ASN A 340 29.23 -1.15 7.03
C ASN A 340 30.41 -0.47 7.75
N GLY A 341 30.32 -0.30 9.07
CA GLY A 341 31.36 0.29 9.91
C GLY A 341 31.34 1.81 10.02
N LYS A 342 30.45 2.51 9.29
CA LYS A 342 30.31 3.97 9.41
C LYS A 342 29.73 4.34 10.78
N SER A 343 30.33 5.39 11.38
CA SER A 343 29.83 6.00 12.60
C SER A 343 28.74 7.02 12.29
N ILE A 344 27.67 7.01 13.09
CA ILE A 344 26.51 7.89 12.95
C ILE A 344 26.26 8.59 14.27
N CYS A 345 26.32 9.93 14.30
CA CYS A 345 25.81 10.71 15.41
C CYS A 345 24.30 10.83 15.31
N VAL A 346 23.60 10.44 16.36
CA VAL A 346 22.15 10.53 16.47
C VAL A 346 21.80 11.90 17.04
N ASP A 347 21.67 12.92 16.21
CA ASP A 347 21.30 14.27 16.65
C ASP A 347 19.84 14.36 17.12
N ASN A 348 18.99 13.53 16.52
CA ASN A 348 17.57 13.48 16.84
C ASN A 348 17.07 12.03 16.80
N THR A 349 16.56 11.55 17.91
CA THR A 349 16.05 10.17 18.01
C THR A 349 14.70 9.96 17.29
N ASP A 350 14.03 11.03 16.86
CA ASP A 350 12.81 11.00 16.01
C ASP A 350 13.16 10.90 14.49
N ALA A 351 14.44 10.77 14.16
CA ALA A 351 14.92 10.43 12.83
C ALA A 351 15.46 8.98 12.81
N GLU A 352 14.73 8.06 13.39
CA GLU A 352 15.01 6.66 13.68
C GLU A 352 14.82 5.74 12.46
N GLY A 353 13.83 6.04 11.61
CA GLY A 353 13.51 5.20 10.45
C GLY A 353 14.71 5.02 9.54
N ARG A 354 15.49 6.08 9.30
CA ARG A 354 16.72 5.98 8.51
C ARG A 354 17.81 5.19 9.19
N LEU A 355 17.83 5.14 10.54
CA LEU A 355 18.79 4.36 11.29
C LEU A 355 18.55 2.86 11.14
N ILE A 356 17.30 2.41 11.23
CA ILE A 356 16.97 0.99 11.03
C ILE A 356 17.14 0.57 9.58
N LEU A 357 16.87 1.46 8.62
CA LEU A 357 17.04 1.19 7.20
C LEU A 357 18.53 1.13 6.80
N ALA A 358 19.43 1.88 7.46
CA ALA A 358 20.85 1.86 7.17
C ALA A 358 21.41 0.43 7.20
N ASP A 359 21.19 -0.31 8.28
CA ASP A 359 21.67 -1.68 8.42
C ASP A 359 20.93 -2.67 7.51
N ALA A 360 19.62 -2.46 7.32
CA ALA A 360 18.83 -3.29 6.41
C ALA A 360 19.28 -3.16 4.95
N LEU A 361 19.65 -1.94 4.51
CA LEU A 361 20.22 -1.69 3.17
C LEU A 361 21.60 -2.33 3.02
N CYS A 362 22.47 -2.23 4.04
CA CYS A 362 23.74 -2.92 4.04
C CYS A 362 23.55 -4.43 3.90
N TYR A 363 22.63 -5.02 4.68
CA TYR A 363 22.38 -6.45 4.65
C TYR A 363 21.77 -6.89 3.31
N ALA A 364 20.79 -6.17 2.79
CA ALA A 364 20.19 -6.43 1.49
C ALA A 364 21.22 -6.42 0.35
N SER A 365 22.22 -5.54 0.46
CA SER A 365 23.31 -5.42 -0.53
C SER A 365 24.21 -6.66 -0.57
N THR A 366 24.30 -7.45 0.51
CA THR A 366 25.12 -8.68 0.53
C THR A 366 24.59 -9.78 -0.40
N PHE A 367 23.36 -9.68 -0.84
CA PHE A 367 22.71 -10.61 -1.80
C PHE A 367 22.95 -10.24 -3.26
N ASN A 368 23.73 -9.19 -3.55
CA ASN A 368 24.03 -8.71 -4.91
C ASN A 368 22.77 -8.57 -5.79
N PRO A 369 21.74 -7.81 -5.34
CA PRO A 369 20.47 -7.73 -6.06
C PRO A 369 20.59 -6.98 -7.40
N LYS A 370 19.64 -7.24 -8.34
CA LYS A 370 19.47 -6.47 -9.59
C LYS A 370 19.31 -4.98 -9.29
N PHE A 371 18.51 -4.68 -8.29
CA PHE A 371 18.33 -3.36 -7.70
C PHE A 371 17.76 -3.46 -6.28
N ILE A 372 17.87 -2.38 -5.53
CA ILE A 372 17.27 -2.24 -4.20
C ILE A 372 16.19 -1.15 -4.27
N LEU A 373 15.01 -1.45 -3.72
CA LEU A 373 13.98 -0.48 -3.44
C LEU A 373 13.71 -0.48 -1.93
N ASP A 374 13.89 0.65 -1.28
CA ASP A 374 13.40 0.81 0.09
C ASP A 374 12.20 1.74 0.14
N ILE A 375 11.30 1.47 1.10
CA ILE A 375 10.06 2.17 1.28
C ILE A 375 9.81 2.47 2.76
N ALA A 376 9.45 3.71 3.05
CA ALA A 376 9.31 4.15 4.42
C ALA A 376 8.32 5.31 4.57
N THR A 377 7.58 5.32 5.67
CA THR A 377 6.93 6.49 6.25
C THR A 377 8.02 7.34 6.91
N LEU A 378 8.85 8.04 6.06
CA LEU A 378 10.13 8.50 6.57
C LEU A 378 10.10 9.93 7.08
N THR A 379 9.48 10.86 6.34
CA THR A 379 9.62 12.27 6.69
C THR A 379 8.31 13.05 6.66
N GLY A 380 8.08 13.85 7.69
CA GLY A 380 7.03 14.87 7.61
C GLY A 380 7.28 15.89 6.49
N ALA A 381 8.54 16.06 6.07
CA ALA A 381 8.93 16.97 5.00
C ALA A 381 8.34 16.58 3.64
N ILE A 382 8.22 15.30 3.31
CA ILE A 382 7.60 14.87 2.05
C ILE A 382 6.11 15.20 2.02
N LYS A 383 5.42 15.06 3.16
CA LYS A 383 4.01 15.45 3.28
C LYS A 383 3.80 16.96 3.09
N VAL A 384 4.73 17.77 3.62
CA VAL A 384 4.69 19.22 3.40
C VAL A 384 4.94 19.57 1.94
N ALA A 385 5.82 18.83 1.26
CA ALA A 385 6.19 19.08 -0.15
C ALA A 385 5.11 18.62 -1.15
N LEU A 386 4.52 17.44 -0.94
CA LEU A 386 3.70 16.74 -1.94
C LEU A 386 2.25 16.49 -1.49
N GLY A 387 1.91 16.78 -0.24
CA GLY A 387 0.59 16.48 0.31
C GLY A 387 0.33 14.99 0.51
N ASP A 388 -0.90 14.55 0.22
CA ASP A 388 -1.39 13.18 0.44
C ASP A 388 -1.73 12.42 -0.85
N CYS A 389 -1.49 13.02 -2.02
CA CYS A 389 -1.89 12.44 -3.31
C CYS A 389 -0.77 11.67 -4.04
N VAL A 390 0.50 11.87 -3.68
CA VAL A 390 1.64 11.31 -4.40
C VAL A 390 2.79 10.94 -3.47
N SER A 391 3.46 9.80 -3.73
CA SER A 391 4.66 9.38 -2.99
C SER A 391 5.92 10.01 -3.57
N GLY A 392 6.88 10.39 -2.71
CA GLY A 392 8.17 10.92 -3.15
C GLY A 392 9.16 9.80 -3.49
N VAL A 393 9.78 9.84 -4.67
CA VAL A 393 10.76 8.85 -5.13
C VAL A 393 12.12 9.51 -5.34
N PHE A 394 13.14 8.95 -4.70
CA PHE A 394 14.55 9.27 -4.94
C PHE A 394 15.19 8.10 -5.66
N SER A 395 15.87 8.35 -6.77
CA SER A 395 16.46 7.26 -7.56
C SER A 395 17.85 7.61 -8.05
N SER A 396 18.75 6.63 -7.96
CA SER A 396 20.08 6.67 -8.55
C SER A 396 20.10 6.18 -10.00
N ASN A 397 18.96 5.73 -10.54
CA ASN A 397 18.84 5.12 -11.86
C ASN A 397 17.61 5.64 -12.60
N ASN A 398 17.81 6.23 -13.79
CA ASN A 398 16.73 6.84 -14.57
C ASN A 398 15.73 5.80 -15.09
N LYS A 399 16.21 4.64 -15.56
CA LYS A 399 15.32 3.58 -16.07
C LYS A 399 14.37 3.06 -14.99
N LEU A 400 14.87 2.86 -13.77
CA LEU A 400 14.02 2.46 -12.65
C LEU A 400 13.00 3.54 -12.30
N TRP A 401 13.42 4.82 -12.33
CA TRP A 401 12.48 5.94 -12.16
C TRP A 401 11.37 5.93 -13.20
N GLU A 402 11.69 5.83 -14.48
CA GLU A 402 10.72 5.80 -15.57
C GLU A 402 9.74 4.63 -15.41
N THR A 403 10.26 3.45 -15.02
CA THR A 403 9.43 2.25 -14.82
C THR A 403 8.45 2.40 -13.65
N ILE A 404 8.89 2.96 -12.51
CA ILE A 404 7.98 3.15 -11.35
C ILE A 404 6.98 4.28 -11.61
N HIS A 405 7.37 5.33 -12.33
CA HIS A 405 6.49 6.41 -12.73
C HIS A 405 5.37 5.90 -13.65
N GLU A 406 5.71 5.11 -14.67
CA GLU A 406 4.74 4.46 -15.54
C GLU A 406 3.80 3.52 -14.75
N ALA A 407 4.34 2.73 -13.82
CA ALA A 407 3.52 1.88 -12.96
C ALA A 407 2.54 2.70 -12.12
N GLY A 408 2.97 3.83 -11.56
CA GLY A 408 2.13 4.75 -10.79
C GLY A 408 0.98 5.32 -11.61
N SER A 409 1.27 5.73 -12.85
CA SER A 409 0.27 6.26 -13.79
C SER A 409 -0.81 5.23 -14.15
N GLN A 410 -0.43 3.95 -14.30
CA GLN A 410 -1.36 2.86 -14.62
C GLN A 410 -2.23 2.43 -13.44
N THR A 411 -1.68 2.50 -12.22
CA THR A 411 -2.38 2.07 -11.00
C THR A 411 -3.16 3.18 -10.30
N GLY A 412 -2.98 4.44 -10.72
CA GLY A 412 -3.52 5.61 -10.02
C GLY A 412 -2.83 5.92 -8.68
N ASP A 413 -1.82 5.13 -8.30
CA ASP A 413 -1.00 5.32 -7.10
C ASP A 413 0.31 6.02 -7.50
N ARG A 414 0.19 7.31 -7.80
CA ARG A 414 1.22 8.13 -8.43
C ARG A 414 2.47 8.30 -7.58
N VAL A 415 3.58 8.53 -8.25
CA VAL A 415 4.87 8.84 -7.64
C VAL A 415 5.50 10.08 -8.28
N TRP A 416 6.30 10.82 -7.53
CA TRP A 416 6.99 12.01 -8.02
C TRP A 416 8.47 11.97 -7.70
N ARG A 417 9.31 12.30 -8.70
CA ARG A 417 10.77 12.27 -8.53
C ARG A 417 11.26 13.46 -7.73
N MET A 418 12.00 13.18 -6.67
CA MET A 418 12.66 14.15 -5.82
C MET A 418 14.17 14.21 -6.10
N PRO A 419 14.85 15.35 -5.87
CA PRO A 419 16.26 15.50 -6.17
C PRO A 419 17.15 14.75 -5.17
N LEU A 420 18.19 14.06 -5.71
CA LEU A 420 19.22 13.34 -4.96
C LEU A 420 20.60 13.92 -5.30
N PHE A 421 20.83 15.21 -4.97
CA PHE A 421 22.06 15.91 -5.32
C PHE A 421 23.13 15.76 -4.22
N LYS A 422 24.41 15.86 -4.64
CA LYS A 422 25.56 15.85 -3.73
C LYS A 422 25.44 16.87 -2.59
N HIS A 423 24.82 18.03 -2.85
CA HIS A 423 24.53 19.04 -1.85
C HIS A 423 23.84 18.52 -0.59
N TYR A 424 22.91 17.56 -0.75
CA TYR A 424 22.21 16.95 0.40
C TYR A 424 23.09 15.93 1.13
N SER A 425 23.93 15.18 0.40
CA SER A 425 24.89 14.25 1.01
C SER A 425 25.94 15.00 1.83
N ASP A 426 26.45 16.12 1.32
CA ASP A 426 27.46 16.94 2.03
C ASP A 426 26.91 17.44 3.37
N GLN A 427 25.60 17.72 3.49
CA GLN A 427 24.98 18.13 4.76
C GLN A 427 24.95 17.00 5.81
N MET A 428 24.99 15.74 5.38
CA MET A 428 24.95 14.58 6.28
C MET A 428 26.34 14.12 6.73
N CYS A 429 27.40 14.52 6.00
CA CYS A 429 28.77 14.07 6.19
C CYS A 429 29.71 15.18 6.72
N ASP A 430 29.18 16.36 7.04
CA ASP A 430 29.98 17.53 7.43
C ASP A 430 30.25 17.55 8.95
N HIS A 431 31.10 16.63 9.43
CA HIS A 431 31.56 16.62 10.83
C HIS A 431 32.95 16.04 10.97
N ASN A 432 33.72 16.55 11.96
CA ASN A 432 35.12 16.15 12.20
C ASN A 432 35.27 14.93 13.14
N GLY A 433 34.22 14.51 13.83
CA GLY A 433 34.28 13.49 14.88
C GLY A 433 33.62 12.15 14.53
N TYR A 434 32.81 12.11 13.49
CA TYR A 434 32.09 10.93 13.02
C TYR A 434 31.76 11.06 11.54
N ASP A 435 31.40 9.93 10.89
CA ASP A 435 31.22 9.91 9.44
C ASP A 435 29.89 10.58 8.99
N LEU A 436 28.84 10.42 9.77
CA LEU A 436 27.47 10.87 9.42
C LEU A 436 26.74 11.46 10.62
N ASN A 437 25.83 12.38 10.33
CA ASN A 437 24.74 12.77 11.22
C ASN A 437 23.42 12.15 10.75
N ASN A 438 22.49 11.83 11.66
CA ASN A 438 21.17 11.38 11.24
C ASN A 438 20.20 12.53 10.84
N LEU A 439 20.62 13.78 11.05
CA LEU A 439 19.97 14.98 10.53
C LEU A 439 20.93 15.82 9.68
N GLY A 440 20.37 16.45 8.63
CA GLY A 440 21.11 17.45 7.85
C GLY A 440 21.20 18.78 8.58
N LYS A 441 22.33 19.50 8.44
CA LYS A 441 22.58 20.81 9.07
C LYS A 441 21.88 21.97 8.38
N GLY A 442 21.32 21.79 7.18
CA GLY A 442 20.62 22.80 6.41
C GLY A 442 19.20 23.08 6.91
N LYS A 443 18.66 24.24 6.53
CA LYS A 443 17.24 24.56 6.75
C LYS A 443 16.42 24.08 5.55
N GLY A 444 15.47 23.17 5.79
CA GLY A 444 14.63 22.61 4.72
C GLY A 444 15.24 21.39 4.01
N GLY A 445 14.55 20.85 3.01
CA GLY A 445 14.99 19.70 2.24
C GLY A 445 15.05 18.38 3.03
N GLY A 446 14.27 18.24 4.10
CA GLY A 446 14.36 17.11 5.04
C GLY A 446 14.17 15.74 4.39
N SER A 447 13.33 15.61 3.38
CA SER A 447 13.17 14.36 2.62
C SER A 447 14.40 14.05 1.75
N CYS A 448 15.02 15.10 1.16
CA CYS A 448 16.22 14.95 0.34
C CYS A 448 17.45 14.58 1.17
N THR A 449 17.62 15.16 2.36
CA THR A 449 18.69 14.80 3.29
C THR A 449 18.50 13.40 3.87
N ALA A 450 17.26 12.98 4.16
CA ALA A 450 16.95 11.62 4.58
C ALA A 450 17.33 10.59 3.51
N ALA A 451 16.93 10.82 2.25
CA ALA A 451 17.33 9.97 1.13
C ALA A 451 18.85 9.96 0.90
N ALA A 452 19.51 11.11 1.04
CA ALA A 452 20.98 11.22 0.95
C ALA A 452 21.69 10.42 2.05
N PHE A 453 21.16 10.40 3.27
CA PHE A 453 21.66 9.55 4.34
C PHE A 453 21.54 8.06 3.96
N LEU A 454 20.35 7.61 3.51
CA LEU A 454 20.15 6.21 3.11
C LEU A 454 21.10 5.78 1.98
N ARG A 455 21.41 6.68 1.05
CA ARG A 455 22.35 6.43 -0.05
C ARG A 455 23.74 5.99 0.43
N GLU A 456 24.18 6.42 1.59
CA GLU A 456 25.48 6.09 2.17
C GLU A 456 25.60 4.59 2.56
N PHE A 457 24.49 3.87 2.61
CA PHE A 457 24.40 2.45 2.99
C PHE A 457 24.11 1.53 1.78
N VAL A 458 24.04 2.11 0.59
CA VAL A 458 23.91 1.37 -0.68
C VAL A 458 25.25 1.42 -1.42
N PRO A 459 25.85 0.27 -1.81
CA PRO A 459 27.11 0.26 -2.54
C PRO A 459 27.07 1.08 -3.82
N LYS A 460 28.18 1.73 -4.15
CA LYS A 460 28.30 2.48 -5.41
C LYS A 460 28.08 1.52 -6.59
N GLY A 461 27.27 1.95 -7.54
CA GLY A 461 26.93 1.17 -8.74
C GLY A 461 25.68 0.31 -8.62
N THR A 462 25.21 0.02 -7.41
CA THR A 462 23.94 -0.67 -7.22
C THR A 462 22.77 0.26 -7.58
N PRO A 463 21.90 -0.12 -8.54
CA PRO A 463 20.70 0.65 -8.83
C PRO A 463 19.77 0.68 -7.60
N TRP A 464 19.29 1.88 -7.25
CA TRP A 464 18.54 2.06 -6.02
C TRP A 464 17.43 3.10 -6.16
N LEU A 465 16.31 2.82 -5.47
CA LEU A 465 15.21 3.75 -5.25
C LEU A 465 14.86 3.78 -3.77
N HIS A 466 14.55 4.96 -3.27
CA HIS A 466 13.87 5.18 -2.00
C HIS A 466 12.49 5.79 -2.27
N VAL A 467 11.45 5.26 -1.62
CA VAL A 467 10.07 5.74 -1.72
C VAL A 467 9.61 6.24 -0.35
N ASP A 468 9.49 7.57 -0.20
CA ASP A 468 8.95 8.18 1.02
C ASP A 468 7.42 8.28 0.92
N ILE A 469 6.74 7.52 1.76
CA ILE A 469 5.28 7.36 1.76
C ILE A 469 4.59 8.03 2.95
N ALA A 470 5.30 8.86 3.73
CA ALA A 470 4.72 9.51 4.90
C ALA A 470 3.54 10.43 4.55
N GLY A 471 3.49 10.97 3.33
CA GLY A 471 2.37 11.77 2.84
C GLY A 471 1.11 10.94 2.60
N VAL A 472 1.25 9.76 2.00
CA VAL A 472 0.14 8.93 1.50
C VAL A 472 -0.28 7.80 2.45
N MET A 473 0.32 7.69 3.63
CA MET A 473 0.08 6.58 4.57
C MET A 473 -1.35 6.55 5.15
N GLY A 474 -1.94 7.70 5.36
CA GLY A 474 -3.23 7.88 6.03
C GLY A 474 -4.36 8.28 5.10
N ASP A 475 -5.27 9.09 5.64
CA ASP A 475 -6.46 9.58 4.95
C ASP A 475 -6.15 10.06 3.53
N CYS A 476 -6.77 9.41 2.54
CA CYS A 476 -6.58 9.74 1.12
C CYS A 476 -7.77 10.54 0.63
N SER A 477 -7.52 11.75 0.14
CA SER A 477 -8.55 12.61 -0.45
C SER A 477 -8.75 12.38 -1.94
N ASP A 478 -7.71 11.90 -2.64
CA ASP A 478 -7.66 11.74 -4.10
C ASP A 478 -8.18 10.37 -4.60
N GLN A 479 -8.18 9.33 -3.77
CA GLN A 479 -8.63 7.98 -4.15
C GLN A 479 -9.94 7.60 -3.46
N SER A 480 -11.07 7.98 -4.05
CA SER A 480 -12.39 7.72 -3.47
C SER A 480 -12.67 6.25 -3.17
N TYR A 481 -12.08 5.32 -3.91
CA TYR A 481 -12.28 3.87 -3.73
C TYR A 481 -11.57 3.30 -2.48
N THR A 482 -10.51 3.93 -1.97
CA THR A 482 -9.88 3.50 -0.70
C THR A 482 -10.63 3.97 0.54
N GLY A 483 -11.52 4.95 0.39
CA GLY A 483 -12.23 5.61 1.48
C GLY A 483 -11.45 6.83 2.02
N SER A 484 -12.18 7.76 2.64
CA SER A 484 -11.64 9.05 3.09
C SER A 484 -11.01 9.01 4.48
N LYS A 485 -11.01 7.87 5.18
CA LYS A 485 -10.48 7.74 6.54
C LYS A 485 -9.74 6.43 6.71
N GLY A 486 -8.67 6.47 7.48
CA GLY A 486 -7.88 5.32 7.85
C GLY A 486 -6.63 5.14 7.00
N MET A 487 -5.91 4.06 7.25
CA MET A 487 -4.66 3.78 6.55
C MET A 487 -4.89 3.30 5.12
N SER A 488 -4.09 3.78 4.19
CA SER A 488 -4.31 3.61 2.75
C SER A 488 -3.72 2.32 2.17
N GLY A 489 -2.59 1.86 2.72
CA GLY A 489 -1.79 0.78 2.14
C GLY A 489 -1.10 1.15 0.82
N ARG A 490 -0.95 2.45 0.53
CA ARG A 490 -0.27 2.97 -0.68
C ARG A 490 1.26 2.95 -0.51
N PRO A 491 2.01 2.81 -1.60
CA PRO A 491 1.60 2.57 -2.99
C PRO A 491 1.72 1.09 -3.43
N MET A 492 1.21 0.14 -2.66
CA MET A 492 1.39 -1.30 -2.86
C MET A 492 1.06 -1.75 -4.30
N ARG A 493 -0.01 -1.23 -4.93
CA ARG A 493 -0.38 -1.57 -6.31
C ARG A 493 0.73 -1.19 -7.30
N THR A 494 1.28 0.02 -7.15
CA THR A 494 2.42 0.50 -7.95
C THR A 494 3.66 -0.37 -7.76
N LEU A 495 3.93 -0.82 -6.53
CA LEU A 495 5.06 -1.71 -6.26
C LEU A 495 4.89 -3.07 -6.95
N VAL A 496 3.68 -3.65 -6.97
CA VAL A 496 3.42 -4.93 -7.67
C VAL A 496 3.71 -4.80 -9.18
N GLU A 497 3.16 -3.76 -9.82
CA GLU A 497 3.39 -3.52 -11.24
C GLU A 497 4.86 -3.22 -11.55
N PHE A 498 5.49 -2.36 -10.74
CA PHE A 498 6.90 -2.00 -10.89
C PHE A 498 7.83 -3.21 -10.76
N VAL A 499 7.67 -4.01 -9.68
CA VAL A 499 8.53 -5.17 -9.42
C VAL A 499 8.31 -6.24 -10.49
N THR A 500 7.09 -6.46 -10.94
CA THR A 500 6.80 -7.39 -12.03
C THR A 500 7.53 -6.96 -13.31
N LYS A 501 7.47 -5.67 -13.68
CA LYS A 501 8.07 -5.15 -14.91
C LYS A 501 9.59 -5.04 -14.82
N ALA A 502 10.13 -4.44 -13.76
CA ALA A 502 11.56 -4.21 -13.60
C ALA A 502 12.33 -5.47 -13.19
N GLY A 503 11.70 -6.40 -12.47
CA GLY A 503 12.30 -7.64 -12.00
C GLY A 503 12.42 -8.70 -13.09
N SER A 504 11.55 -8.68 -14.10
CA SER A 504 11.56 -9.60 -15.24
C SER A 504 12.48 -9.13 -16.38
N ALA A 505 12.98 -7.91 -16.36
CA ALA A 505 13.93 -7.34 -17.30
C ALA A 505 15.38 -7.60 -16.85
#